data_daae30a2981b47b60a47ed7bfa5ecd0d
#
_entry.id   daae30a2981b47b60a47ed7bfa5ecd0d
#
_cell.length_a   1.000
_cell.length_b   1.000
_cell.length_c   1.000
_cell.angle_alpha   90.00
_cell.angle_beta   90.00
_cell.angle_gamma   90.00
#
_symmetry.space_group_name_H-M   'P 1'
#
loop_
_entity.id
_entity.type
_entity.pdbx_description
1 polymer ?
#
loop_
_entity_poly.entity_id
_entity_poly.type
_entity_poly.pdbx_seq_one_letter_code
_entity_poly.pdbx_strand_id
1 'polypeptide(L)'
;KSATVHRWIHPYAVPYRCLYSRNVDNLFMAGRNMSCTHVALGTVRVMRTTGMMGEVVGMAAGLCHKHRVEPRDIYHHHLPELKQLMQAGLGKRDVPDNQRFNEPNKLLEVPGAYIKP
;
A
#
# COMPACT_ATOMS: atom_id res chain seq x y z
N LYS A 1 6.68 21.20 27.76
CA LYS A 1 6.66 20.14 26.70
C LYS A 1 5.32 19.45 26.83
N SER A 2 4.50 19.44 25.74
CA SER A 2 3.26 18.66 25.73
C SER A 2 3.62 17.17 25.77
N ALA A 3 2.90 16.40 26.60
CA ALA A 3 3.08 14.95 26.65
C ALA A 3 2.71 14.34 25.31
N THR A 4 3.55 13.45 24.80
CA THR A 4 3.26 12.68 23.59
C THR A 4 2.21 11.63 23.94
N VAL A 5 1.08 11.65 23.25
CA VAL A 5 0.03 10.65 23.40
C VAL A 5 0.14 9.67 22.25
N HIS A 6 0.44 8.40 22.58
CA HIS A 6 0.46 7.32 21.60
C HIS A 6 -0.94 6.72 21.49
N ARG A 7 -1.46 6.63 20.27
CA ARG A 7 -2.73 5.97 19.97
C ARG A 7 -2.51 4.85 18.97
N TRP A 8 -3.13 3.71 19.23
CA TRP A 8 -3.16 2.61 18.26
C TRP A 8 -4.06 2.98 17.10
N ILE A 9 -3.56 2.74 15.88
CA ILE A 9 -4.32 2.92 14.63
C ILE A 9 -4.47 1.57 13.96
N HIS A 10 -5.70 1.15 13.71
CA HIS A 10 -5.97 -0.07 12.97
C HIS A 10 -5.47 0.06 11.52
N PRO A 11 -4.99 -1.05 10.92
CA PRO A 11 -4.65 -1.05 9.50
C PRO A 11 -5.82 -0.59 8.65
N TYR A 12 -5.54 0.25 7.67
CA TYR A 12 -6.54 0.75 6.73
C TYR A 12 -5.99 0.74 5.30
N ALA A 13 -6.89 0.66 4.32
CA ALA A 13 -6.50 0.62 2.93
C ALA A 13 -6.09 2.00 2.41
N VAL A 14 -4.95 2.08 1.72
CA VAL A 14 -4.56 3.27 0.97
C VAL A 14 -5.33 3.27 -0.36
N PRO A 15 -6.06 4.34 -0.69
CA PRO A 15 -6.80 4.40 -1.95
C PRO A 15 -5.85 4.36 -3.15
N TYR A 16 -6.16 3.55 -4.15
CA TYR A 16 -5.36 3.47 -5.38
C TYR A 16 -5.16 4.83 -6.05
N ARG A 17 -6.12 5.75 -5.93
CA ARG A 17 -6.04 7.12 -6.45
C ARG A 17 -4.87 7.95 -5.90
N CYS A 18 -4.27 7.52 -4.79
CA CYS A 18 -3.07 8.15 -4.24
C CYS A 18 -1.79 7.76 -4.98
N LEU A 19 -1.86 6.78 -5.89
CA LEU A 19 -0.71 6.13 -6.52
C LEU A 19 -0.52 6.51 -8.00
N TYR A 20 -1.34 7.41 -8.54
CA TYR A 20 -1.14 7.93 -9.90
C TYR A 20 -1.35 9.44 -9.97
N SER A 21 -0.77 10.07 -10.97
CA SER A 21 -0.85 11.52 -11.16
C SER A 21 -2.26 11.95 -11.59
N ARG A 22 -2.68 13.11 -11.10
CA ARG A 22 -3.91 13.74 -11.53
C ARG A 22 -3.79 14.39 -12.93
N ASN A 23 -2.62 14.93 -13.23
CA ASN A 23 -2.40 15.81 -14.38
C ASN A 23 -1.52 15.19 -15.47
N VAL A 24 -0.85 14.08 -15.16
CA VAL A 24 0.02 13.37 -16.11
C VAL A 24 -0.55 11.96 -16.25
N ASP A 25 -1.04 11.63 -17.45
CA ASP A 25 -1.88 10.45 -17.65
C ASP A 25 -1.13 9.12 -17.44
N ASN A 26 0.13 9.04 -17.86
CA ASN A 26 0.95 7.84 -17.80
C ASN A 26 1.93 7.80 -16.62
N LEU A 27 1.65 8.51 -15.52
CA LEU A 27 2.56 8.61 -14.38
C LEU A 27 1.99 7.94 -13.14
N PHE A 28 2.69 6.94 -12.64
CA PHE A 28 2.50 6.39 -11.30
C PHE A 28 3.37 7.08 -10.26
N MET A 29 2.91 7.09 -9.03
CA MET A 29 3.57 7.71 -7.88
C MET A 29 3.51 6.77 -6.68
N ALA A 30 4.62 6.12 -6.35
CA ALA A 30 4.72 5.22 -5.20
C ALA A 30 5.73 5.75 -4.18
N GLY A 31 5.65 5.23 -2.96
CA GLY A 31 6.57 5.61 -1.90
C GLY A 31 6.34 7.03 -1.40
N ARG A 32 7.40 7.80 -1.25
CA ARG A 32 7.32 9.18 -0.73
C ARG A 32 6.55 10.15 -1.63
N ASN A 33 6.39 9.80 -2.89
CA ASN A 33 5.74 10.64 -3.90
C ASN A 33 4.23 10.42 -3.97
N MET A 34 3.69 9.48 -3.19
CA MET A 34 2.24 9.26 -3.15
C MET A 34 1.49 10.52 -2.76
N SER A 35 0.28 10.68 -3.29
CA SER A 35 -0.59 11.79 -2.91
C SER A 35 -1.25 11.51 -1.56
N CYS A 36 -0.92 12.32 -0.57
CA CYS A 36 -1.57 12.26 0.75
C CYS A 36 -1.56 13.64 1.43
N THR A 37 -2.48 13.83 2.37
CA THR A 37 -2.48 15.01 3.23
C THR A 37 -1.38 14.91 4.28
N HIS A 38 -1.00 16.04 4.87
CA HIS A 38 -0.03 16.07 5.96
C HIS A 38 -0.48 15.21 7.16
N VAL A 39 -1.77 15.19 7.44
CA VAL A 39 -2.34 14.37 8.54
C VAL A 39 -2.13 12.87 8.30
N ALA A 40 -2.32 12.39 7.08
CA ALA A 40 -2.14 10.99 6.73
C ALA A 40 -0.66 10.56 6.62
N LEU A 41 0.24 11.52 6.48
CA LEU A 41 1.66 11.30 6.21
C LEU A 41 2.33 10.34 7.19
N GLY A 42 2.06 10.51 8.49
CA GLY A 42 2.72 9.75 9.55
C GLY A 42 2.45 8.25 9.51
N THR A 43 1.31 7.85 8.97
CA THR A 43 0.88 6.45 8.93
C THR A 43 1.17 5.76 7.60
N VAL A 44 1.19 6.50 6.50
CA VAL A 44 1.33 5.91 5.15
C VAL A 44 2.75 5.98 4.59
N ARG A 45 3.60 6.90 5.05
CA ARG A 45 4.98 7.07 4.56
C ARG A 45 6.02 6.34 5.39
N VAL A 46 5.66 5.18 5.91
CA VAL A 46 6.59 4.27 6.57
C VAL A 46 7.17 3.27 5.56
N MET A 47 8.39 2.83 5.78
CA MET A 47 9.20 2.07 4.83
C MET A 47 8.45 0.85 4.27
N ARG A 48 7.82 0.07 5.13
CA ARG A 48 7.08 -1.14 4.74
C ARG A 48 5.87 -0.81 3.84
N THR A 49 5.08 0.18 4.23
CA THR A 49 3.90 0.62 3.47
C THR A 49 4.30 1.16 2.10
N THR A 50 5.38 1.95 2.04
CA THR A 50 5.87 2.50 0.76
C THR A 50 6.43 1.42 -0.15
N GLY A 51 7.05 0.37 0.40
CA GLY A 51 7.46 -0.81 -0.37
C GLY A 51 6.27 -1.54 -0.99
N MET A 52 5.20 -1.77 -0.21
CA MET A 52 3.96 -2.39 -0.71
C MET A 52 3.30 -1.56 -1.82
N MET A 53 3.37 -0.22 -1.75
CA MET A 53 2.86 0.64 -2.82
C MET A 53 3.62 0.42 -4.13
N GLY A 54 4.94 0.20 -4.07
CA GLY A 54 5.75 -0.14 -5.24
C GLY A 54 5.29 -1.42 -5.92
N GLU A 55 4.94 -2.45 -5.15
CA GLU A 55 4.39 -3.69 -5.68
C GLU A 55 3.05 -3.48 -6.38
N VAL A 56 2.15 -2.74 -5.74
CA VAL A 56 0.82 -2.42 -6.33
C VAL A 56 0.97 -1.63 -7.63
N VAL A 57 1.86 -0.65 -7.65
CA VAL A 57 2.15 0.13 -8.86
C VAL A 57 2.73 -0.74 -9.97
N GLY A 58 3.65 -1.67 -9.64
CA GLY A 58 4.18 -2.63 -10.61
C GLY A 58 3.09 -3.52 -11.22
N MET A 59 2.19 -4.06 -10.40
CA MET A 59 1.04 -4.84 -10.87
C MET A 59 0.11 -4.00 -11.75
N ALA A 60 -0.19 -2.78 -11.34
CA ALA A 60 -1.04 -1.87 -12.10
C ALA A 60 -0.42 -1.49 -13.44
N ALA A 61 0.89 -1.24 -13.49
CA ALA A 61 1.61 -0.98 -14.73
C ALA A 61 1.56 -2.18 -15.69
N GLY A 62 1.68 -3.40 -15.16
CA GLY A 62 1.46 -4.63 -15.93
C GLY A 62 0.06 -4.70 -16.55
N LEU A 63 -0.98 -4.32 -15.80
CA LEU A 63 -2.35 -4.25 -16.31
C LEU A 63 -2.53 -3.13 -17.35
N CYS A 64 -1.91 -1.95 -17.14
CA CYS A 64 -1.89 -0.89 -18.14
C CYS A 64 -1.33 -1.39 -19.47
N HIS A 65 -0.21 -2.10 -19.43
CA HIS A 65 0.40 -2.68 -20.62
C HIS A 65 -0.51 -3.74 -21.27
N LYS A 66 -1.06 -4.66 -20.47
CA LYS A 66 -1.95 -5.74 -20.93
C LYS A 66 -3.18 -5.21 -21.64
N HIS A 67 -3.84 -4.22 -21.07
CA HIS A 67 -5.09 -3.67 -21.57
C HIS A 67 -4.91 -2.44 -22.48
N ARG A 68 -3.68 -1.94 -22.62
CA ARG A 68 -3.34 -0.71 -23.37
C ARG A 68 -4.13 0.50 -22.88
N VAL A 69 -4.14 0.70 -21.56
CA VAL A 69 -4.87 1.75 -20.85
C VAL A 69 -3.95 2.53 -19.94
N GLU A 70 -4.41 3.68 -19.49
CA GLU A 70 -3.68 4.56 -18.60
C GLU A 70 -3.91 4.19 -17.11
N PRO A 71 -3.04 4.63 -16.18
CA PRO A 71 -3.16 4.38 -14.75
C PRO A 71 -4.54 4.67 -14.15
N ARG A 72 -5.20 5.71 -14.62
CA ARG A 72 -6.54 6.10 -14.18
C ARG A 72 -7.61 5.11 -14.58
N ASP A 73 -7.49 4.50 -15.77
CA ASP A 73 -8.45 3.54 -16.28
C ASP A 73 -8.45 2.25 -15.46
N ILE A 74 -7.31 1.90 -14.86
CA ILE A 74 -7.24 0.78 -13.91
C ILE A 74 -8.20 1.00 -12.74
N TYR A 75 -8.31 2.23 -12.24
CA TYR A 75 -9.26 2.55 -11.18
C TYR A 75 -10.72 2.35 -11.63
N HIS A 76 -11.04 2.80 -12.82
CA HIS A 76 -12.43 2.82 -13.30
C HIS A 76 -12.90 1.45 -13.82
N HIS A 77 -12.02 0.68 -14.45
CA HIS A 77 -12.42 -0.50 -15.23
C HIS A 77 -11.74 -1.80 -14.80
N HIS A 78 -10.56 -1.76 -14.17
CA HIS A 78 -9.74 -2.94 -13.88
C HIS A 78 -9.37 -3.09 -12.40
N LEU A 79 -9.98 -2.31 -11.51
CA LEU A 79 -9.66 -2.39 -10.07
C LEU A 79 -9.93 -3.78 -9.45
N PRO A 80 -10.97 -4.52 -9.83
CA PRO A 80 -11.16 -5.89 -9.36
C PRO A 80 -10.01 -6.83 -9.76
N GLU A 81 -9.51 -6.72 -11.00
CA GLU A 81 -8.38 -7.52 -11.49
C GLU A 81 -7.09 -7.19 -10.73
N LEU A 82 -6.83 -5.90 -10.49
CA LEU A 82 -5.70 -5.47 -9.66
C LEU A 82 -5.79 -6.06 -8.24
N LYS A 83 -6.97 -6.06 -7.62
CA LYS A 83 -7.18 -6.65 -6.30
C LYS A 83 -6.90 -8.16 -6.29
N GLN A 84 -7.28 -8.88 -7.35
CA GLN A 84 -6.96 -10.31 -7.48
C GLN A 84 -5.45 -10.55 -7.57
N LEU A 85 -4.73 -9.74 -8.36
CA LEU A 85 -3.26 -9.82 -8.43
C LEU A 85 -2.62 -9.53 -7.07
N MET A 86 -3.11 -8.54 -6.34
CA MET A 86 -2.63 -8.22 -5.00
C MET A 86 -2.86 -9.38 -4.01
N GLN A 87 -3.98 -10.09 -4.11
CA GLN A 87 -4.28 -11.27 -3.29
C GLN A 87 -3.39 -12.46 -3.62
N ALA A 88 -3.13 -12.68 -4.91
CA ALA A 88 -2.21 -13.72 -5.37
C ALA A 88 -0.74 -13.42 -4.96
N GLY A 89 -0.41 -12.14 -4.83
CA GLY A 89 0.93 -11.68 -4.51
C GLY A 89 1.92 -11.86 -5.66
N LEU A 90 3.19 -11.57 -5.40
CA LEU A 90 4.27 -11.68 -6.38
C LEU A 90 4.90 -13.09 -6.49
N GLY A 91 4.20 -14.11 -6.01
CA GLY A 91 4.71 -15.48 -5.98
C GLY A 91 5.64 -15.77 -4.80
N LYS A 92 6.30 -16.93 -4.84
CA LYS A 92 7.30 -17.30 -3.82
C LYS A 92 8.48 -16.35 -3.94
N ARG A 93 8.72 -15.59 -2.88
CA ARG A 93 9.92 -14.79 -2.72
C ARG A 93 10.91 -15.59 -1.87
N ASP A 94 12.19 -15.54 -2.23
CA ASP A 94 13.27 -15.89 -1.33
C ASP A 94 13.44 -14.78 -0.27
N VAL A 95 12.41 -14.56 0.52
CA VAL A 95 12.48 -13.67 1.68
C VAL A 95 12.73 -14.53 2.91
N PRO A 96 13.61 -14.10 3.81
CA PRO A 96 13.83 -14.80 5.07
C PRO A 96 12.51 -15.07 5.79
N ASP A 97 12.37 -16.25 6.41
CA ASP A 97 11.14 -16.73 7.09
C ASP A 97 10.54 -15.76 8.11
N ASN A 98 11.33 -14.81 8.60
CA ASN A 98 10.87 -13.77 9.51
C ASN A 98 10.07 -12.64 8.82
N GLN A 99 9.92 -12.67 7.49
CA GLN A 99 9.22 -11.67 6.70
C GLN A 99 7.97 -12.25 6.01
N ARG A 100 7.09 -12.87 6.76
CA ARG A 100 5.82 -13.39 6.26
C ARG A 100 4.82 -12.25 6.04
N PHE A 101 4.86 -11.64 4.87
CA PHE A 101 4.05 -10.46 4.54
C PHE A 101 2.60 -10.75 4.16
N ASN A 102 2.29 -12.00 3.78
CA ASN A 102 1.00 -12.38 3.18
C ASN A 102 0.29 -13.50 3.94
N GLU A 103 0.62 -13.76 5.19
CA GLU A 103 -0.21 -14.67 6.00
C GLU A 103 -1.52 -13.94 6.37
N PRO A 104 -2.68 -14.42 5.87
CA PRO A 104 -3.95 -13.87 6.31
C PRO A 104 -4.08 -14.11 7.82
N ASN A 105 -4.32 -13.05 8.58
CA ASN A 105 -4.76 -13.08 9.98
C ASN A 105 -3.78 -13.46 11.10
N LYS A 106 -2.49 -13.47 10.93
CA LYS A 106 -1.66 -13.20 12.11
C LYS A 106 -1.60 -11.68 12.30
N LEU A 107 -2.59 -11.14 13.00
CA LEU A 107 -2.39 -9.93 13.78
C LEU A 107 -1.04 -10.10 14.47
N LEU A 108 -0.10 -9.23 14.17
CA LEU A 108 1.11 -9.11 14.96
C LEU A 108 0.62 -8.99 16.39
N GLU A 109 0.79 -10.03 17.19
CA GLU A 109 0.67 -9.95 18.64
C GLU A 109 1.77 -8.99 19.07
N VAL A 110 1.41 -7.74 19.15
CA VAL A 110 2.27 -6.72 19.74
C VAL A 110 2.36 -7.14 21.21
N PRO A 111 3.55 -7.45 21.74
CA PRO A 111 3.69 -7.81 23.14
C PRO A 111 2.96 -6.76 23.97
N GLY A 112 2.12 -7.19 24.92
CA GLY A 112 1.19 -6.36 25.68
C GLY A 112 1.76 -5.19 26.50
N ALA A 113 3.03 -4.85 26.31
CA ALA A 113 3.69 -3.72 26.94
C ALA A 113 3.24 -2.34 26.40
N TYR A 114 2.49 -2.31 25.28
CA TYR A 114 2.07 -1.05 24.63
C TYR A 114 0.58 -0.76 24.77
N ILE A 115 -0.18 -1.62 25.43
CA ILE A 115 -1.61 -1.41 25.65
C ILE A 115 -1.84 -1.30 27.17
N LYS A 116 -1.59 -0.13 27.70
CA LYS A 116 -2.26 0.32 28.92
C LYS A 116 -3.04 1.57 28.60
N PRO A 117 -4.33 1.60 29.00
CA PRO A 117 -5.21 2.75 28.84
C PRO A 117 -4.71 3.97 29.57
#